data_9212fb2eeacdc0ce8b4ab49ca518c641
#
_entry.id   9212fb2eeacdc0ce8b4ab49ca518c641
#
_cell.length_a   1.000
_cell.length_b   1.000
_cell.length_c   1.000
_cell.angle_alpha   90.00
_cell.angle_beta   90.00
_cell.angle_gamma   90.00
#
_symmetry.space_group_name_H-M   'P 1'
#
loop_
_entity.id
_entity.type
_entity.pdbx_description
1 polymer ?
#
loop_
_entity_poly.entity_id
_entity_poly.type
_entity_poly.pdbx_seq_one_letter_code
_entity_poly.pdbx_strand_id
1 'polypeptide(L)'
;YRATQRDLIPYLQIACELETSEAVLVTFAFYISYAVMAFPASWVLKKTGYKKGMMLGLIVMAAGALLFVPAAKARDYSMFLTGLFVIGTGLALLQTASNPYITILGPLESAAKRISVMGICNKLAGVLAPAIMGAFLLKDSEALITRINSMDAVQKAAELDALASRVIVPYIIITLVLLGLSVFVYYSNLPEVKAEGEEDAGEHHVKDGKTIFSFPYLWLGFIALFLYVGVEVMAGDIIQIYGKSIGISLDIAKHFTSYTMAGMLAGYLVGIVAIPKYISQTTALKWSAILGVIFTVLAIFTEGYTSIFFIALLGLANALVWPAIWPLAIHGLGRFTKTGSALLIIGIGGGAILPKLWATLGEKIGFQEAFWIMVPCYLFILYFAAYGHKVGVKKENVQ
;
A
#
# COMPACT_ATOMS: atom_id res chain seq x y z
N TYR A 1 -4.71 -6.17 2.86
CA TYR A 1 -5.88 -6.08 1.96
C TYR A 1 -5.51 -6.16 0.47
N ARG A 2 -4.45 -5.46 0.04
CA ARG A 2 -3.93 -5.49 -1.34
C ARG A 2 -3.58 -6.91 -1.82
N ALA A 3 -3.02 -7.74 -0.97
CA ALA A 3 -2.72 -9.13 -1.27
C ALA A 3 -3.99 -9.97 -1.46
N THR A 4 -5.06 -9.67 -0.69
CA THR A 4 -6.37 -10.32 -0.82
C THR A 4 -7.03 -10.03 -2.17
N GLN A 5 -6.77 -8.86 -2.78
CA GLN A 5 -7.31 -8.51 -4.09
C GLN A 5 -6.82 -9.41 -5.22
N ARG A 6 -5.61 -9.99 -5.13
CA ARG A 6 -5.07 -10.90 -6.14
C ARG A 6 -5.94 -12.14 -6.31
N ASP A 7 -6.47 -12.68 -5.21
CA ASP A 7 -7.35 -13.85 -5.24
C ASP A 7 -8.80 -13.45 -5.52
N LEU A 8 -9.17 -12.21 -5.14
CA LEU A 8 -10.53 -11.72 -5.32
C LEU A 8 -10.84 -11.42 -6.78
N ILE A 9 -9.88 -10.94 -7.58
CA ILE A 9 -10.10 -10.63 -9.00
C ILE A 9 -10.47 -11.88 -9.80
N PRO A 10 -9.67 -12.96 -9.82
CA PRO A 10 -10.05 -14.17 -10.56
C PRO A 10 -11.33 -14.82 -9.99
N TYR A 11 -11.53 -14.75 -8.67
CA TYR A 11 -12.76 -15.22 -8.05
C TYR A 11 -13.99 -14.48 -8.56
N LEU A 12 -13.98 -13.15 -8.56
CA LEU A 12 -15.11 -12.34 -9.07
C LEU A 12 -15.31 -12.50 -10.57
N GLN A 13 -14.23 -12.69 -11.33
CA GLN A 13 -14.32 -13.00 -12.76
C GLN A 13 -15.14 -14.25 -13.01
N ILE A 14 -14.91 -15.31 -12.23
CA ILE A 14 -15.65 -16.57 -12.38
C ILE A 14 -17.07 -16.42 -11.81
N ALA A 15 -17.20 -15.93 -10.58
CA ALA A 15 -18.48 -15.88 -9.86
C ALA A 15 -19.52 -14.94 -10.51
N CYS A 16 -19.08 -13.82 -11.07
CA CYS A 16 -19.92 -12.81 -11.70
C CYS A 16 -19.84 -12.84 -13.25
N GLU A 17 -19.13 -13.82 -13.83
CA GLU A 17 -18.95 -13.98 -15.29
C GLU A 17 -18.43 -12.70 -15.98
N LEU A 18 -17.40 -12.05 -15.37
CA LEU A 18 -16.89 -10.76 -15.83
C LEU A 18 -15.90 -10.91 -16.99
N GLU A 19 -15.92 -9.94 -17.89
CA GLU A 19 -14.83 -9.73 -18.84
C GLU A 19 -13.56 -9.23 -18.13
N THR A 20 -12.41 -9.41 -18.79
CA THR A 20 -11.12 -8.97 -18.23
C THR A 20 -11.07 -7.46 -17.99
N SER A 21 -11.72 -6.69 -18.85
CA SER A 21 -11.86 -5.23 -18.74
C SER A 21 -12.64 -4.80 -17.48
N GLU A 22 -13.68 -5.55 -17.14
CA GLU A 22 -14.49 -5.30 -15.95
C GLU A 22 -13.74 -5.68 -14.66
N ALA A 23 -13.00 -6.78 -14.69
CA ALA A 23 -12.22 -7.23 -13.53
C ALA A 23 -11.17 -6.19 -13.08
N VAL A 24 -10.67 -5.34 -13.97
CA VAL A 24 -9.75 -4.23 -13.65
C VAL A 24 -10.42 -3.19 -12.74
N LEU A 25 -11.75 -3.03 -12.78
CA LEU A 25 -12.47 -2.11 -11.91
C LEU A 25 -12.35 -2.46 -10.43
N VAL A 26 -12.08 -3.70 -10.08
CA VAL A 26 -11.78 -4.12 -8.68
C VAL A 26 -10.58 -3.35 -8.13
N THR A 27 -9.49 -3.32 -8.89
CA THR A 27 -8.28 -2.56 -8.52
C THR A 27 -8.55 -1.06 -8.53
N PHE A 28 -9.25 -0.58 -9.56
CA PHE A 28 -9.58 0.84 -9.69
C PHE A 28 -10.44 1.34 -8.52
N ALA A 29 -11.51 0.63 -8.15
CA ALA A 29 -12.40 1.00 -7.04
C ALA A 29 -11.63 1.15 -5.72
N PHE A 30 -10.64 0.29 -5.50
CA PHE A 30 -9.80 0.36 -4.31
C PHE A 30 -8.83 1.55 -4.34
N TYR A 31 -8.11 1.76 -5.45
CA TYR A 31 -7.13 2.85 -5.52
C TYR A 31 -7.78 4.24 -5.62
N ILE A 32 -8.92 4.37 -6.32
CA ILE A 32 -9.63 5.64 -6.41
C ILE A 32 -10.13 6.11 -5.04
N SER A 33 -10.49 5.15 -4.15
CA SER A 33 -10.91 5.50 -2.80
C SER A 33 -9.81 6.24 -2.01
N TYR A 34 -8.53 5.91 -2.20
CA TYR A 34 -7.43 6.64 -1.59
C TYR A 34 -7.35 8.08 -2.08
N ALA A 35 -7.44 8.29 -3.39
CA ALA A 35 -7.36 9.62 -3.98
C ALA A 35 -8.53 10.52 -3.54
N VAL A 36 -9.76 9.97 -3.59
CA VAL A 36 -10.99 10.71 -3.28
C VAL A 36 -11.14 10.95 -1.78
N MET A 37 -10.82 9.94 -0.95
CA MET A 37 -11.12 9.96 0.47
C MET A 37 -9.98 10.46 1.37
N ALA A 38 -8.79 10.72 0.82
CA ALA A 38 -7.65 11.19 1.61
C ALA A 38 -7.92 12.55 2.30
N PHE A 39 -8.45 13.55 1.58
CA PHE A 39 -8.79 14.84 2.17
C PHE A 39 -9.99 14.78 3.11
N PRO A 40 -11.12 14.11 2.78
CA PRO A 40 -12.18 13.82 3.75
C PRO A 40 -11.68 13.15 5.02
N ALA A 41 -10.76 12.16 4.90
CA ALA A 41 -10.14 11.51 6.05
C ALA A 41 -9.39 12.52 6.94
N SER A 42 -8.61 13.43 6.36
CA SER A 42 -7.93 14.50 7.11
C SER A 42 -8.92 15.38 7.88
N TRP A 43 -10.03 15.73 7.25
CA TRP A 43 -11.06 16.55 7.90
C TRP A 43 -11.72 15.82 9.09
N VAL A 44 -12.01 14.52 8.93
CA VAL A 44 -12.49 13.67 10.03
C VAL A 44 -11.46 13.66 11.16
N LEU A 45 -10.18 13.44 10.86
CA LEU A 45 -9.11 13.40 11.86
C LEU A 45 -8.91 14.72 12.61
N LYS A 46 -9.12 15.86 11.96
CA LYS A 46 -9.08 17.18 12.63
C LYS A 46 -10.15 17.29 13.72
N LYS A 47 -11.32 16.66 13.52
CA LYS A 47 -12.44 16.69 14.49
C LYS A 47 -12.34 15.61 15.56
N THR A 48 -11.84 14.43 15.22
CA THR A 48 -11.88 13.24 16.08
C THR A 48 -10.58 12.94 16.79
N GLY A 49 -9.46 13.46 16.30
CA GLY A 49 -8.12 13.06 16.74
C GLY A 49 -7.69 11.71 16.14
N TYR A 50 -6.46 11.29 16.43
CA TYR A 50 -5.85 10.11 15.82
C TYR A 50 -6.47 8.80 16.32
N LYS A 51 -6.64 8.64 17.63
CA LYS A 51 -7.19 7.41 18.25
C LYS A 51 -8.60 7.10 17.76
N LYS A 52 -9.50 8.07 17.86
CA LYS A 52 -10.89 7.91 17.37
C LYS A 52 -10.94 7.79 15.85
N GLY A 53 -10.04 8.46 15.13
CA GLY A 53 -9.91 8.33 13.68
C GLY A 53 -9.53 6.92 13.26
N MET A 54 -8.57 6.27 13.93
CA MET A 54 -8.22 4.87 13.68
C MET A 54 -9.40 3.93 13.95
N MET A 55 -10.12 4.14 15.06
CA MET A 55 -11.32 3.38 15.39
C MET A 55 -12.39 3.50 14.30
N LEU A 56 -12.70 4.73 13.86
CA LEU A 56 -13.65 4.99 12.77
C LEU A 56 -13.22 4.34 11.46
N GLY A 57 -11.93 4.40 11.12
CA GLY A 57 -11.40 3.72 9.93
C GLY A 57 -11.67 2.22 9.95
N LEU A 58 -11.48 1.57 11.09
CA LEU A 58 -11.77 0.14 11.28
C LEU A 58 -13.29 -0.16 11.17
N ILE A 59 -14.15 0.69 11.72
CA ILE A 59 -15.61 0.55 11.60
C ILE A 59 -16.07 0.68 10.14
N VAL A 60 -15.55 1.69 9.42
CA VAL A 60 -15.86 1.88 8.00
C VAL A 60 -15.39 0.69 7.16
N MET A 61 -14.18 0.17 7.43
CA MET A 61 -13.71 -1.06 6.79
C MET A 61 -14.62 -2.26 7.09
N ALA A 62 -15.08 -2.41 8.33
CA ALA A 62 -15.99 -3.47 8.73
C ALA A 62 -17.34 -3.37 7.99
N ALA A 63 -17.89 -2.15 7.86
CA ALA A 63 -19.12 -1.92 7.09
C ALA A 63 -18.93 -2.30 5.60
N GLY A 64 -17.81 -1.90 4.99
CA GLY A 64 -17.47 -2.29 3.63
C GLY A 64 -17.29 -3.81 3.45
N ALA A 65 -16.68 -4.48 4.42
CA ALA A 65 -16.53 -5.94 4.40
C ALA A 65 -17.90 -6.64 4.53
N LEU A 66 -18.81 -6.09 5.34
CA LEU A 66 -20.16 -6.63 5.50
C LEU A 66 -21.00 -6.53 4.22
N LEU A 67 -20.76 -5.53 3.35
CA LEU A 67 -21.43 -5.39 2.05
C LEU A 67 -21.13 -6.57 1.11
N PHE A 68 -20.05 -7.31 1.31
CA PHE A 68 -19.76 -8.51 0.53
C PHE A 68 -20.76 -9.64 0.75
N VAL A 69 -21.46 -9.66 1.90
CA VAL A 69 -22.47 -10.68 2.20
C VAL A 69 -23.70 -10.57 1.28
N PRO A 70 -24.39 -9.41 1.22
CA PRO A 70 -25.50 -9.26 0.27
C PRO A 70 -25.01 -9.26 -1.18
N ALA A 71 -23.81 -8.72 -1.48
CA ALA A 71 -23.23 -8.76 -2.82
C ALA A 71 -23.06 -10.20 -3.33
N ALA A 72 -22.57 -11.11 -2.47
CA ALA A 72 -22.40 -12.51 -2.78
C ALA A 72 -23.75 -13.22 -3.00
N LYS A 73 -24.74 -12.94 -2.15
CA LYS A 73 -26.08 -13.54 -2.27
C LYS A 73 -26.82 -13.12 -3.55
N ALA A 74 -26.64 -11.86 -3.95
CA ALA A 74 -27.24 -11.32 -5.16
C ALA A 74 -26.38 -11.51 -6.41
N ARG A 75 -25.12 -11.95 -6.29
CA ARG A 75 -24.09 -11.95 -7.33
C ARG A 75 -23.98 -10.58 -8.02
N ASP A 76 -24.12 -9.51 -7.23
CA ASP A 76 -24.12 -8.13 -7.72
C ASP A 76 -22.71 -7.57 -7.68
N TYR A 77 -22.08 -7.45 -8.86
CA TYR A 77 -20.73 -6.92 -9.02
C TYR A 77 -20.62 -5.46 -8.56
N SER A 78 -21.64 -4.62 -8.81
CA SER A 78 -21.65 -3.21 -8.39
C SER A 78 -21.59 -3.09 -6.86
N MET A 79 -22.26 -3.99 -6.16
CA MET A 79 -22.23 -4.05 -4.70
C MET A 79 -20.89 -4.52 -4.17
N PHE A 80 -20.19 -5.45 -4.85
CA PHE A 80 -18.80 -5.79 -4.53
C PHE A 80 -17.85 -4.60 -4.70
N LEU A 81 -17.98 -3.84 -5.82
CA LEU A 81 -17.18 -2.63 -6.04
C LEU A 81 -17.44 -1.56 -4.97
N THR A 82 -18.70 -1.38 -4.58
CA THR A 82 -19.09 -0.47 -3.49
C THR A 82 -18.46 -0.91 -2.18
N GLY A 83 -18.51 -2.18 -1.84
CA GLY A 83 -17.84 -2.74 -0.66
C GLY A 83 -16.34 -2.48 -0.66
N LEU A 84 -15.68 -2.66 -1.81
CA LEU A 84 -14.24 -2.37 -2.00
C LEU A 84 -13.94 -0.88 -1.80
N PHE A 85 -14.75 0.01 -2.36
CA PHE A 85 -14.59 1.45 -2.19
C PHE A 85 -14.74 1.87 -0.73
N VAL A 86 -15.73 1.31 -0.02
CA VAL A 86 -15.95 1.59 1.42
C VAL A 86 -14.79 1.06 2.27
N ILE A 87 -14.29 -0.15 1.99
CA ILE A 87 -13.08 -0.69 2.66
C ILE A 87 -11.89 0.23 2.40
N GLY A 88 -11.66 0.63 1.16
CA GLY A 88 -10.57 1.55 0.79
C GLY A 88 -10.70 2.91 1.47
N THR A 89 -11.92 3.42 1.63
CA THR A 89 -12.22 4.65 2.40
C THR A 89 -11.79 4.50 3.85
N GLY A 90 -12.19 3.43 4.52
CA GLY A 90 -11.78 3.15 5.90
C GLY A 90 -10.28 2.98 6.05
N LEU A 91 -9.64 2.32 5.08
CA LEU A 91 -8.19 2.12 5.07
C LEU A 91 -7.43 3.44 4.82
N ALA A 92 -7.93 4.32 3.95
CA ALA A 92 -7.37 5.65 3.77
C ALA A 92 -7.41 6.46 5.08
N LEU A 93 -8.54 6.44 5.80
CA LEU A 93 -8.67 7.08 7.10
C LEU A 93 -7.71 6.47 8.14
N LEU A 94 -7.64 5.13 8.21
CA LEU A 94 -6.75 4.42 9.14
C LEU A 94 -5.27 4.76 8.87
N GLN A 95 -4.84 4.77 7.62
CA GLN A 95 -3.44 5.07 7.27
C GLN A 95 -3.10 6.55 7.46
N THR A 96 -4.03 7.47 7.14
CA THR A 96 -3.86 8.90 7.41
C THR A 96 -3.73 9.19 8.91
N ALA A 97 -4.31 8.35 9.76
CA ALA A 97 -4.17 8.43 11.20
C ALA A 97 -2.91 7.73 11.74
N SER A 98 -2.71 6.47 11.38
CA SER A 98 -1.69 5.61 12.00
C SER A 98 -0.25 5.98 11.63
N ASN A 99 0.00 6.40 10.39
CA ASN A 99 1.36 6.75 9.96
C ASN A 99 1.92 7.99 10.70
N PRO A 100 1.21 9.15 10.76
CA PRO A 100 1.68 10.28 11.56
C PRO A 100 1.67 9.95 13.05
N TYR A 101 0.67 9.21 13.56
CA TYR A 101 0.60 8.81 14.95
C TYR A 101 1.88 8.10 15.40
N ILE A 102 2.29 7.05 14.69
CA ILE A 102 3.52 6.30 15.03
C ILE A 102 4.80 7.15 14.85
N THR A 103 4.75 8.15 13.97
CA THR A 103 5.86 9.08 13.76
C THR A 103 6.01 10.04 14.95
N ILE A 104 4.88 10.56 15.46
CA ILE A 104 4.85 11.58 16.54
C ILE A 104 5.02 10.94 17.92
N LEU A 105 4.70 9.65 18.08
CA LEU A 105 4.67 8.94 19.37
C LEU A 105 6.03 8.86 20.09
N GLY A 106 7.12 9.35 19.50
CA GLY A 106 8.46 9.36 20.09
C GLY A 106 9.45 10.16 19.25
N PRO A 107 10.76 10.11 19.59
CA PRO A 107 11.77 10.91 18.92
C PRO A 107 11.77 10.72 17.40
N LEU A 108 11.94 11.83 16.67
CA LEU A 108 11.90 11.84 15.20
C LEU A 108 12.99 10.94 14.59
N GLU A 109 14.17 10.90 15.20
CA GLU A 109 15.34 10.12 14.75
C GLU A 109 15.04 8.62 14.69
N SER A 110 14.14 8.14 15.55
CA SER A 110 13.70 6.72 15.59
C SER A 110 12.37 6.46 14.90
N ALA A 111 11.78 7.43 14.21
CA ALA A 111 10.48 7.29 13.55
C ALA A 111 10.51 6.20 12.48
N ALA A 112 11.55 6.17 11.64
CA ALA A 112 11.71 5.14 10.62
C ALA A 112 11.79 3.71 11.22
N LYS A 113 12.43 3.55 12.39
CA LYS A 113 12.46 2.27 13.13
C LYS A 113 11.04 1.84 13.53
N ARG A 114 10.24 2.74 14.12
CA ARG A 114 8.86 2.44 14.54
C ARG A 114 7.97 2.07 13.35
N ILE A 115 8.07 2.83 12.25
CA ILE A 115 7.33 2.52 11.02
C ILE A 115 7.78 1.18 10.42
N SER A 116 9.07 0.82 10.52
CA SER A 116 9.57 -0.48 10.07
C SER A 116 8.94 -1.65 10.83
N VAL A 117 8.72 -1.52 12.15
CA VAL A 117 7.97 -2.53 12.94
C VAL A 117 6.55 -2.70 12.40
N MET A 118 5.85 -1.60 12.12
CA MET A 118 4.53 -1.63 11.49
C MET A 118 4.59 -2.26 10.09
N GLY A 119 5.66 -1.99 9.34
CA GLY A 119 5.94 -2.57 8.03
C GLY A 119 6.08 -4.10 8.06
N ILE A 120 6.74 -4.67 9.06
CA ILE A 120 6.83 -6.13 9.25
C ILE A 120 5.43 -6.73 9.40
N CYS A 121 4.59 -6.17 10.28
CA CYS A 121 3.22 -6.65 10.47
C CYS A 121 2.42 -6.57 9.15
N ASN A 122 2.59 -5.49 8.39
CA ASN A 122 1.94 -5.31 7.09
C ASN A 122 2.39 -6.39 6.09
N LYS A 123 3.69 -6.68 5.99
CA LYS A 123 4.21 -7.67 5.03
C LYS A 123 3.86 -9.10 5.44
N LEU A 124 3.88 -9.43 6.73
CA LEU A 124 3.40 -10.72 7.23
C LEU A 124 1.93 -10.93 6.87
N ALA A 125 1.07 -9.93 7.10
CA ALA A 125 -0.31 -9.99 6.67
C ALA A 125 -0.43 -10.12 5.13
N GLY A 126 0.44 -9.47 4.37
CA GLY A 126 0.53 -9.55 2.92
C GLY A 126 0.89 -10.96 2.40
N VAL A 127 1.64 -11.74 3.15
CA VAL A 127 1.96 -13.13 2.83
C VAL A 127 0.83 -14.09 3.26
N LEU A 128 0.28 -13.88 4.45
CA LEU A 128 -0.72 -14.78 5.03
C LEU A 128 -2.10 -14.63 4.37
N ALA A 129 -2.50 -13.40 4.02
CA ALA A 129 -3.84 -13.15 3.50
C ALA A 129 -4.15 -13.89 2.20
N PRO A 130 -3.28 -13.91 1.15
CA PRO A 130 -3.52 -14.70 -0.05
C PRO A 130 -3.58 -16.20 0.24
N ALA A 131 -2.68 -16.72 1.09
CA ALA A 131 -2.68 -18.13 1.44
C ALA A 131 -4.01 -18.57 2.10
N ILE A 132 -4.52 -17.74 3.02
CA ILE A 132 -5.80 -17.99 3.69
C ILE A 132 -6.96 -17.81 2.70
N MET A 133 -7.02 -16.69 2.00
CA MET A 133 -8.14 -16.38 1.09
C MET A 133 -8.19 -17.32 -0.11
N GLY A 134 -7.03 -17.65 -0.70
CA GLY A 134 -6.94 -18.59 -1.81
C GLY A 134 -7.44 -19.99 -1.43
N ALA A 135 -7.13 -20.47 -0.21
CA ALA A 135 -7.65 -21.73 0.30
C ALA A 135 -9.17 -21.77 0.45
N PHE A 136 -9.82 -20.60 0.71
CA PHE A 136 -11.28 -20.51 0.81
C PHE A 136 -11.95 -20.22 -0.54
N LEU A 137 -11.41 -19.28 -1.32
CA LEU A 137 -12.08 -18.76 -2.51
C LEU A 137 -11.81 -19.60 -3.76
N LEU A 138 -10.55 -20.04 -3.94
CA LEU A 138 -10.10 -20.69 -5.18
C LEU A 138 -9.88 -22.21 -5.04
N LYS A 139 -10.46 -22.79 -3.99
CA LYS A 139 -10.42 -24.25 -3.82
C LYS A 139 -11.13 -24.91 -5.01
N ASP A 140 -10.44 -25.82 -5.68
CA ASP A 140 -10.94 -26.58 -6.84
C ASP A 140 -11.40 -25.71 -8.04
N SER A 141 -10.86 -24.50 -8.19
CA SER A 141 -11.30 -23.54 -9.22
C SER A 141 -11.09 -24.06 -10.65
N GLU A 142 -9.99 -24.74 -10.95
CA GLU A 142 -9.74 -25.32 -12.29
C GLU A 142 -10.73 -26.44 -12.63
N ALA A 143 -10.99 -27.34 -11.67
CA ALA A 143 -12.00 -28.38 -11.82
C ALA A 143 -13.41 -27.79 -11.96
N LEU A 144 -13.69 -26.69 -11.25
CA LEU A 144 -14.96 -25.99 -11.33
C LEU A 144 -15.14 -25.34 -12.70
N ILE A 145 -14.15 -24.62 -13.24
CA ILE A 145 -14.21 -24.01 -14.57
C ILE A 145 -14.48 -25.06 -15.65
N THR A 146 -13.80 -26.21 -15.57
CA THR A 146 -13.99 -27.30 -16.53
C THR A 146 -15.40 -27.86 -16.44
N ARG A 147 -15.96 -28.03 -15.23
CA ARG A 147 -17.34 -28.51 -15.02
C ARG A 147 -18.39 -27.53 -15.49
N ILE A 148 -18.25 -26.25 -15.15
CA ILE A 148 -19.21 -25.18 -15.53
C ILE A 148 -19.41 -25.11 -17.03
N ASN A 149 -18.36 -25.33 -17.83
CA ASN A 149 -18.44 -25.32 -19.30
C ASN A 149 -19.23 -26.50 -19.89
N SER A 150 -19.44 -27.56 -19.11
CA SER A 150 -20.21 -28.76 -19.54
C SER A 150 -21.63 -28.85 -18.94
N MET A 151 -22.01 -27.89 -18.07
CA MET A 151 -23.30 -27.88 -17.37
C MET A 151 -24.41 -27.15 -18.19
N ASP A 152 -25.65 -27.50 -17.89
CA ASP A 152 -26.81 -26.72 -18.36
C ASP A 152 -26.90 -25.36 -17.59
N ALA A 153 -27.74 -24.46 -18.10
CA ALA A 153 -27.85 -23.10 -17.55
C ALA A 153 -28.30 -23.06 -16.08
N VAL A 154 -29.15 -24.00 -15.66
CA VAL A 154 -29.66 -24.05 -14.26
C VAL A 154 -28.59 -24.58 -13.30
N GLN A 155 -27.91 -25.64 -13.68
CA GLN A 155 -26.82 -26.21 -12.91
C GLN A 155 -25.65 -25.24 -12.81
N LYS A 156 -25.30 -24.57 -13.91
CA LYS A 156 -24.29 -23.52 -13.96
C LYS A 156 -24.59 -22.37 -12.98
N ALA A 157 -25.84 -21.88 -12.99
CA ALA A 157 -26.27 -20.81 -12.07
C ALA A 157 -26.11 -21.23 -10.59
N ALA A 158 -26.52 -22.45 -10.23
CA ALA A 158 -26.42 -22.97 -8.87
C ALA A 158 -24.95 -23.12 -8.42
N GLU A 159 -24.06 -23.58 -9.29
CA GLU A 159 -22.62 -23.68 -8.97
C GLU A 159 -21.95 -22.30 -8.82
N LEU A 160 -22.34 -21.32 -9.64
CA LEU A 160 -21.85 -19.94 -9.50
C LEU A 160 -22.38 -19.27 -8.24
N ASP A 161 -23.62 -19.55 -7.81
CA ASP A 161 -24.17 -19.09 -6.53
C ASP A 161 -23.44 -19.71 -5.35
N ALA A 162 -23.12 -21.01 -5.44
CA ALA A 162 -22.32 -21.70 -4.43
C ALA A 162 -20.89 -21.12 -4.35
N LEU A 163 -20.27 -20.83 -5.50
CA LEU A 163 -18.98 -20.16 -5.56
C LEU A 163 -19.07 -18.76 -4.92
N ALA A 164 -20.05 -17.95 -5.35
CA ALA A 164 -20.25 -16.60 -4.82
C ALA A 164 -20.44 -16.60 -3.29
N SER A 165 -21.07 -17.63 -2.75
CA SER A 165 -21.28 -17.78 -1.30
C SER A 165 -20.02 -18.08 -0.50
N ARG A 166 -18.93 -18.56 -1.12
CA ARG A 166 -17.67 -18.88 -0.43
C ARG A 166 -17.02 -17.65 0.23
N VAL A 167 -17.28 -16.45 -0.28
CA VAL A 167 -16.75 -15.20 0.28
C VAL A 167 -17.44 -14.79 1.57
N ILE A 168 -18.65 -15.27 1.84
CA ILE A 168 -19.48 -14.81 2.97
C ILE A 168 -18.80 -15.06 4.31
N VAL A 169 -18.38 -16.29 4.56
CA VAL A 169 -17.75 -16.66 5.85
C VAL A 169 -16.45 -15.89 6.10
N PRO A 170 -15.47 -15.85 5.17
CA PRO A 170 -14.27 -15.05 5.33
C PRO A 170 -14.56 -13.57 5.61
N TYR A 171 -15.51 -12.96 4.92
CA TYR A 171 -15.81 -11.53 5.10
C TYR A 171 -16.58 -11.23 6.39
N ILE A 172 -17.39 -12.15 6.88
CA ILE A 172 -17.97 -12.06 8.24
C ILE A 172 -16.85 -12.12 9.29
N ILE A 173 -15.90 -13.03 9.14
CA ILE A 173 -14.75 -13.14 10.07
C ILE A 173 -13.94 -11.83 10.03
N ILE A 174 -13.63 -11.31 8.84
CA ILE A 174 -12.93 -10.03 8.67
C ILE A 174 -13.70 -8.90 9.37
N THR A 175 -15.02 -8.82 9.18
CA THR A 175 -15.89 -7.83 9.82
C THR A 175 -15.78 -7.91 11.34
N LEU A 176 -15.88 -9.11 11.91
CA LEU A 176 -15.80 -9.32 13.36
C LEU A 176 -14.41 -8.96 13.90
N VAL A 177 -13.34 -9.31 13.19
CA VAL A 177 -11.96 -8.96 13.55
C VAL A 177 -11.78 -7.43 13.53
N LEU A 178 -12.26 -6.74 12.48
CA LEU A 178 -12.16 -5.28 12.37
C LEU A 178 -12.94 -4.56 13.48
N LEU A 179 -14.14 -5.04 13.81
CA LEU A 179 -14.92 -4.50 14.92
C LEU A 179 -14.23 -4.77 16.26
N GLY A 180 -13.71 -5.98 16.47
CA GLY A 180 -12.92 -6.34 17.66
C GLY A 180 -11.68 -5.45 17.83
N LEU A 181 -10.96 -5.20 16.74
CA LEU A 181 -9.82 -4.26 16.74
C LEU A 181 -10.26 -2.82 17.02
N SER A 182 -11.41 -2.38 16.50
CA SER A 182 -11.96 -1.05 16.79
C SER A 182 -12.26 -0.89 18.28
N VAL A 183 -12.90 -1.89 18.88
CA VAL A 183 -13.19 -1.94 20.34
C VAL A 183 -11.88 -1.97 21.13
N PHE A 184 -10.91 -2.78 20.70
CA PHE A 184 -9.59 -2.83 21.33
C PHE A 184 -8.88 -1.46 21.30
N VAL A 185 -8.90 -0.75 20.17
CA VAL A 185 -8.33 0.61 20.06
C VAL A 185 -9.08 1.58 20.99
N TYR A 186 -10.40 1.46 21.09
CA TYR A 186 -11.20 2.32 21.97
C TYR A 186 -10.80 2.19 23.44
N TYR A 187 -10.66 0.96 23.95
CA TYR A 187 -10.30 0.69 25.35
C TYR A 187 -8.79 0.73 25.62
N SER A 188 -7.95 0.79 24.57
CA SER A 188 -6.50 0.88 24.73
C SER A 188 -6.07 2.18 25.41
N ASN A 189 -4.98 2.15 26.17
CA ASN A 189 -4.37 3.34 26.77
C ASN A 189 -3.49 4.14 25.78
N LEU A 190 -3.84 4.11 24.49
CA LEU A 190 -3.15 4.91 23.50
C LEU A 190 -3.34 6.40 23.79
N PRO A 191 -2.25 7.15 24.02
CA PRO A 191 -2.35 8.59 24.28
C PRO A 191 -2.87 9.32 23.04
N GLU A 192 -3.66 10.34 23.22
CA GLU A 192 -3.97 11.27 22.13
C GLU A 192 -2.73 12.16 21.94
N VAL A 193 -2.08 12.01 20.81
CA VAL A 193 -0.87 12.81 20.47
C VAL A 193 -1.25 13.95 19.54
N LYS A 194 -0.62 15.09 19.77
CA LYS A 194 -0.70 16.26 18.91
C LYS A 194 0.67 16.49 18.27
N ALA A 195 0.69 16.92 17.01
CA ALA A 195 1.93 17.34 16.38
C ALA A 195 2.43 18.64 17.03
N GLU A 196 3.75 18.83 17.08
CA GLU A 196 4.34 20.10 17.54
C GLU A 196 3.70 21.28 16.77
N GLY A 197 3.24 22.30 17.51
CA GLY A 197 2.50 23.46 16.94
C GLY A 197 1.02 23.23 16.67
N GLU A 198 0.45 22.06 16.99
CA GLU A 198 -1.02 21.84 16.96
C GLU A 198 -1.69 22.45 18.21
N GLU A 199 -0.94 22.69 19.30
CA GLU A 199 -1.47 23.26 20.54
C GLU A 199 -1.77 24.74 20.45
N ASP A 200 -1.03 25.48 19.61
CA ASP A 200 -1.22 26.92 19.40
C ASP A 200 -2.44 27.28 18.49
N ALA A 201 -3.13 26.28 17.98
CA ALA A 201 -4.30 26.49 17.09
C ALA A 201 -5.61 26.73 17.84
N GLY A 202 -5.60 26.63 19.17
CA GLY A 202 -6.78 26.88 20.02
C GLY A 202 -6.66 28.19 20.78
N GLU A 203 -7.05 29.33 20.20
CA GLU A 203 -7.35 30.63 20.79
C GLU A 203 -6.55 31.87 20.32
N HIS A 204 -5.37 31.72 19.72
CA HIS A 204 -4.75 32.85 19.04
C HIS A 204 -4.67 32.58 17.52
N HIS A 205 -5.48 33.32 16.74
CA HIS A 205 -5.26 33.54 15.32
C HIS A 205 -3.88 34.19 15.10
N VAL A 206 -2.81 33.41 15.21
CA VAL A 206 -1.53 33.82 14.65
C VAL A 206 -1.75 33.80 13.14
N LYS A 207 -1.85 34.98 12.56
CA LYS A 207 -1.87 35.28 11.13
C LYS A 207 -0.51 34.97 10.50
N ASP A 208 0.03 33.76 10.71
CA ASP A 208 1.05 33.22 9.86
C ASP A 208 0.34 32.82 8.56
N GLY A 209 0.46 33.62 7.51
CA GLY A 209 -0.15 33.41 6.19
C GLY A 209 0.32 32.12 5.50
N LYS A 210 0.81 31.13 6.28
CA LYS A 210 1.26 29.83 5.80
C LYS A 210 0.07 28.97 5.35
N THR A 211 0.24 28.39 4.20
CA THR A 211 -0.64 27.36 3.63
C THR A 211 0.13 26.06 3.49
N ILE A 212 -0.53 24.96 3.14
CA ILE A 212 0.15 23.68 2.86
C ILE A 212 1.18 23.79 1.73
N PHE A 213 1.01 24.76 0.82
CA PHE A 213 1.95 25.06 -0.26
C PHE A 213 3.24 25.74 0.23
N SER A 214 3.26 26.25 1.46
CA SER A 214 4.46 26.85 2.06
C SER A 214 5.52 25.82 2.48
N PHE A 215 5.25 24.52 2.30
CA PHE A 215 6.12 23.42 2.66
C PHE A 215 6.59 22.63 1.43
N PRO A 216 7.55 23.12 0.65
CA PRO A 216 7.95 22.47 -0.60
C PRO A 216 8.52 21.06 -0.38
N TYR A 217 9.17 20.79 0.76
CA TYR A 217 9.66 19.44 1.10
C TYR A 217 8.52 18.42 1.25
N LEU A 218 7.31 18.84 1.66
CA LEU A 218 6.15 17.95 1.71
C LEU A 218 5.73 17.50 0.29
N TRP A 219 5.72 18.41 -0.67
CA TRP A 219 5.38 18.12 -2.06
C TRP A 219 6.44 17.23 -2.73
N LEU A 220 7.72 17.48 -2.44
CA LEU A 220 8.81 16.61 -2.89
C LEU A 220 8.70 15.23 -2.25
N GLY A 221 8.33 15.16 -0.98
CA GLY A 221 8.05 13.90 -0.27
C GLY A 221 6.86 13.15 -0.85
N PHE A 222 5.79 13.87 -1.23
CA PHE A 222 4.65 13.28 -1.93
C PHE A 222 5.07 12.64 -3.27
N ILE A 223 5.86 13.35 -4.09
CA ILE A 223 6.36 12.80 -5.36
C ILE A 223 7.28 11.59 -5.09
N ALA A 224 8.19 11.70 -4.12
CA ALA A 224 9.07 10.59 -3.76
C ALA A 224 8.28 9.35 -3.31
N LEU A 225 7.21 9.54 -2.54
CA LEU A 225 6.35 8.46 -2.07
C LEU A 225 5.53 7.85 -3.22
N PHE A 226 5.01 8.68 -4.12
CA PHE A 226 4.31 8.23 -5.33
C PHE A 226 5.20 7.34 -6.19
N LEU A 227 6.43 7.79 -6.47
CA LEU A 227 7.40 7.03 -7.24
C LEU A 227 7.82 5.75 -6.51
N TYR A 228 8.02 5.84 -5.18
CA TYR A 228 8.36 4.68 -4.37
C TYR A 228 7.28 3.59 -4.42
N VAL A 229 6.01 3.94 -4.23
CA VAL A 229 4.94 2.93 -4.25
C VAL A 229 4.85 2.28 -5.63
N GLY A 230 5.11 3.03 -6.68
CA GLY A 230 5.19 2.48 -8.03
C GLY A 230 6.30 1.45 -8.19
N VAL A 231 7.53 1.76 -7.79
CA VAL A 231 8.66 0.81 -7.91
C VAL A 231 8.52 -0.37 -6.95
N GLU A 232 7.89 -0.17 -5.77
CA GLU A 232 7.57 -1.27 -4.85
C GLU A 232 6.60 -2.27 -5.48
N VAL A 233 5.54 -1.77 -6.16
CA VAL A 233 4.58 -2.63 -6.85
C VAL A 233 5.25 -3.36 -8.01
N MET A 234 6.11 -2.67 -8.76
CA MET A 234 6.84 -3.28 -9.86
C MET A 234 7.75 -4.41 -9.35
N ALA A 235 8.50 -4.19 -8.30
CA ALA A 235 9.36 -5.23 -7.71
C ALA A 235 8.57 -6.40 -7.08
N GLY A 236 7.39 -6.14 -6.52
CA GLY A 236 6.60 -7.14 -5.79
C GLY A 236 5.58 -7.87 -6.64
N ASP A 237 4.82 -7.16 -7.47
CA ASP A 237 3.68 -7.72 -8.19
C ASP A 237 4.00 -8.03 -9.65
N ILE A 238 4.76 -7.14 -10.31
CA ILE A 238 5.11 -7.29 -11.71
C ILE A 238 6.16 -8.36 -11.95
N ILE A 239 6.99 -8.69 -10.97
CA ILE A 239 8.03 -9.71 -11.09
C ILE A 239 7.51 -11.06 -11.62
N GLN A 240 6.27 -11.43 -11.28
CA GLN A 240 5.64 -12.67 -11.79
C GLN A 240 5.33 -12.56 -13.28
N ILE A 241 4.80 -11.42 -13.71
CA ILE A 241 4.46 -11.14 -15.11
C ILE A 241 5.74 -11.08 -15.95
N TYR A 242 6.77 -10.43 -15.42
CA TYR A 242 8.08 -10.38 -16.05
C TYR A 242 8.71 -11.78 -16.17
N GLY A 243 8.67 -12.59 -15.10
CA GLY A 243 9.15 -13.98 -15.15
C GLY A 243 8.48 -14.80 -16.25
N LYS A 244 7.14 -14.63 -16.41
CA LYS A 244 6.40 -15.27 -17.50
C LYS A 244 6.82 -14.75 -18.89
N SER A 245 7.07 -13.46 -19.04
CA SER A 245 7.46 -12.85 -20.33
C SER A 245 8.81 -13.33 -20.84
N ILE A 246 9.71 -13.76 -19.95
CA ILE A 246 11.01 -14.34 -20.31
C ILE A 246 11.00 -15.88 -20.37
N GLY A 247 9.81 -16.48 -20.44
CA GLY A 247 9.64 -17.93 -20.67
C GLY A 247 9.68 -18.81 -19.41
N ILE A 248 9.66 -18.23 -18.19
CA ILE A 248 9.59 -19.01 -16.96
C ILE A 248 8.14 -19.46 -16.74
N SER A 249 7.95 -20.74 -16.38
CA SER A 249 6.61 -21.29 -16.13
C SER A 249 5.91 -20.53 -15.00
N LEU A 250 4.59 -20.41 -15.09
CA LEU A 250 3.80 -19.71 -14.08
C LEU A 250 3.89 -20.38 -12.71
N ASP A 251 4.06 -21.71 -12.68
CA ASP A 251 4.25 -22.47 -11.43
C ASP A 251 5.49 -22.06 -10.64
N ILE A 252 6.53 -21.61 -11.31
CA ILE A 252 7.74 -21.07 -10.69
C ILE A 252 7.58 -19.57 -10.44
N ALA A 253 7.10 -18.82 -11.44
CA ALA A 253 7.00 -17.36 -11.38
C ALA A 253 6.09 -16.85 -10.24
N LYS A 254 5.06 -17.61 -9.87
CA LYS A 254 4.15 -17.27 -8.74
C LYS A 254 4.90 -17.12 -7.40
N HIS A 255 6.05 -17.73 -7.23
CA HIS A 255 6.86 -17.63 -6.01
C HIS A 255 7.78 -16.40 -5.96
N PHE A 256 8.02 -15.71 -7.07
CA PHE A 256 8.96 -14.60 -7.13
C PHE A 256 8.57 -13.41 -6.24
N THR A 257 7.28 -13.12 -6.12
CA THR A 257 6.78 -12.12 -5.16
C THR A 257 7.20 -12.45 -3.73
N SER A 258 7.20 -13.74 -3.35
CA SER A 258 7.61 -14.16 -2.00
C SER A 258 9.07 -13.85 -1.73
N TYR A 259 9.95 -13.96 -2.74
CA TYR A 259 11.36 -13.59 -2.60
C TYR A 259 11.53 -12.07 -2.39
N THR A 260 10.79 -11.25 -3.13
CA THR A 260 10.77 -9.80 -2.92
C THR A 260 10.27 -9.45 -1.51
N MET A 261 9.19 -10.11 -1.05
CA MET A 261 8.65 -9.89 0.30
C MET A 261 9.63 -10.33 1.39
N ALA A 262 10.34 -11.43 1.20
CA ALA A 262 11.41 -11.87 2.11
C ALA A 262 12.55 -10.84 2.16
N GLY A 263 12.96 -10.29 1.02
CA GLY A 263 13.91 -9.17 0.95
C GLY A 263 13.43 -7.95 1.73
N MET A 264 12.14 -7.58 1.62
CA MET A 264 11.56 -6.47 2.39
C MET A 264 11.57 -6.75 3.89
N LEU A 265 11.21 -7.96 4.33
CA LEU A 265 11.26 -8.34 5.74
C LEU A 265 12.68 -8.23 6.29
N ALA A 266 13.67 -8.75 5.55
CA ALA A 266 15.09 -8.61 5.91
C ALA A 266 15.50 -7.14 6.03
N GLY A 267 15.11 -6.29 5.09
CA GLY A 267 15.38 -4.85 5.12
C GLY A 267 14.76 -4.13 6.31
N TYR A 268 13.52 -4.47 6.69
CA TYR A 268 12.89 -3.93 7.90
C TYR A 268 13.65 -4.35 9.17
N LEU A 269 14.07 -5.61 9.28
CA LEU A 269 14.87 -6.08 10.41
C LEU A 269 16.20 -5.32 10.51
N VAL A 270 16.89 -5.15 9.38
CA VAL A 270 18.12 -4.32 9.31
C VAL A 270 17.83 -2.90 9.78
N GLY A 271 16.74 -2.28 9.31
CA GLY A 271 16.35 -0.93 9.71
C GLY A 271 16.06 -0.79 11.20
N ILE A 272 15.37 -1.76 11.79
CA ILE A 272 15.06 -1.77 13.23
C ILE A 272 16.35 -1.81 14.09
N VAL A 273 17.35 -2.57 13.65
CA VAL A 273 18.63 -2.68 14.34
C VAL A 273 19.52 -1.46 14.07
N ALA A 274 19.56 -1.00 12.83
CA ALA A 274 20.49 0.03 12.38
C ALA A 274 20.05 1.45 12.75
N ILE A 275 18.74 1.76 12.73
CA ILE A 275 18.22 3.12 12.95
C ILE A 275 17.75 3.29 14.40
N PRO A 276 18.10 4.38 15.09
CA PRO A 276 19.06 5.43 14.70
C PRO A 276 20.50 5.13 15.14
N LYS A 277 20.74 3.97 15.75
CA LYS A 277 21.97 3.66 16.49
C LYS A 277 23.23 3.72 15.62
N TYR A 278 23.18 3.20 14.40
CA TYR A 278 24.34 3.11 13.50
C TYR A 278 24.22 4.02 12.29
N ILE A 279 22.99 4.24 11.79
CA ILE A 279 22.74 5.10 10.64
C ILE A 279 21.50 5.97 10.89
N SER A 280 21.50 7.18 10.33
CA SER A 280 20.31 8.03 10.34
C SER A 280 19.28 7.51 9.33
N GLN A 281 17.99 7.83 9.55
CA GLN A 281 16.93 7.50 8.59
C GLN A 281 17.18 8.11 7.20
N THR A 282 17.80 9.29 7.13
CA THR A 282 18.18 9.95 5.88
C THR A 282 19.27 9.16 5.15
N THR A 283 20.28 8.67 5.91
CA THR A 283 21.34 7.83 5.34
C THR A 283 20.78 6.48 4.86
N ALA A 284 19.88 5.87 5.62
CA ALA A 284 19.19 4.65 5.20
C ALA A 284 18.43 4.85 3.89
N LEU A 285 17.70 5.97 3.74
CA LEU A 285 16.99 6.31 2.52
C LEU A 285 17.91 6.49 1.32
N LYS A 286 19.09 7.15 1.51
CA LYS A 286 20.10 7.31 0.46
C LYS A 286 20.61 5.94 -0.02
N TRP A 287 21.00 5.06 0.89
CA TRP A 287 21.47 3.73 0.52
C TRP A 287 20.38 2.89 -0.13
N SER A 288 19.14 2.96 0.36
CA SER A 288 17.98 2.31 -0.29
C SER A 288 17.82 2.74 -1.74
N ALA A 289 17.88 4.05 -2.01
CA ALA A 289 17.76 4.57 -3.37
C ALA A 289 18.95 4.17 -4.27
N ILE A 290 20.18 4.21 -3.74
CA ILE A 290 21.39 3.78 -4.49
C ILE A 290 21.29 2.29 -4.83
N LEU A 291 20.94 1.44 -3.87
CA LEU A 291 20.76 0.01 -4.11
C LEU A 291 19.61 -0.25 -5.11
N GLY A 292 18.54 0.56 -5.04
CA GLY A 292 17.46 0.51 -6.02
C GLY A 292 17.93 0.75 -7.45
N VAL A 293 18.76 1.77 -7.67
CA VAL A 293 19.38 2.02 -8.98
C VAL A 293 20.27 0.85 -9.39
N ILE A 294 21.18 0.40 -8.51
CA ILE A 294 22.14 -0.67 -8.82
C ILE A 294 21.40 -1.96 -9.20
N PHE A 295 20.44 -2.41 -8.38
CA PHE A 295 19.72 -3.65 -8.64
C PHE A 295 18.84 -3.55 -9.89
N THR A 296 18.25 -2.40 -10.16
CA THR A 296 17.50 -2.18 -11.40
C THR A 296 18.39 -2.29 -12.63
N VAL A 297 19.54 -1.62 -12.61
CA VAL A 297 20.50 -1.68 -13.72
C VAL A 297 21.01 -3.11 -13.92
N LEU A 298 21.38 -3.81 -12.84
CA LEU A 298 21.82 -5.19 -12.92
C LEU A 298 20.70 -6.11 -13.46
N ALA A 299 19.44 -5.88 -13.08
CA ALA A 299 18.31 -6.64 -13.61
C ALA A 299 18.13 -6.44 -15.14
N ILE A 300 18.40 -5.23 -15.65
CA ILE A 300 18.28 -4.91 -17.07
C ILE A 300 19.43 -5.56 -17.88
N PHE A 301 20.63 -5.62 -17.32
CA PHE A 301 21.81 -6.13 -18.04
C PHE A 301 22.10 -7.61 -17.79
N THR A 302 21.29 -8.32 -17.01
CA THR A 302 21.42 -9.76 -16.77
C THR A 302 20.22 -10.50 -17.34
N GLU A 303 20.34 -11.81 -17.57
CA GLU A 303 19.30 -12.62 -18.21
C GLU A 303 18.69 -13.66 -17.26
N GLY A 304 17.49 -14.12 -17.59
CA GLY A 304 16.81 -15.23 -16.96
C GLY A 304 16.65 -15.06 -15.45
N TYR A 305 16.99 -16.09 -14.69
CA TYR A 305 16.85 -16.09 -13.22
C TYR A 305 17.75 -15.06 -12.52
N THR A 306 18.88 -14.67 -13.12
CA THR A 306 19.75 -13.62 -12.55
C THR A 306 19.06 -12.27 -12.56
N SER A 307 18.37 -11.92 -13.64
CA SER A 307 17.55 -10.71 -13.73
C SER A 307 16.43 -10.73 -12.67
N ILE A 308 15.70 -11.86 -12.55
CA ILE A 308 14.66 -12.04 -11.53
C ILE A 308 15.23 -11.87 -10.11
N PHE A 309 16.41 -12.41 -9.84
CA PHE A 309 17.07 -12.27 -8.55
C PHE A 309 17.33 -10.80 -8.20
N PHE A 310 17.82 -9.99 -9.13
CA PHE A 310 18.02 -8.56 -8.88
C PHE A 310 16.71 -7.80 -8.72
N ILE A 311 15.65 -8.16 -9.44
CA ILE A 311 14.30 -7.59 -9.19
C ILE A 311 13.82 -7.98 -7.79
N ALA A 312 14.03 -9.21 -7.34
CA ALA A 312 13.66 -9.63 -5.99
C ALA A 312 14.46 -8.89 -4.90
N LEU A 313 15.76 -8.61 -5.13
CA LEU A 313 16.59 -7.81 -4.23
C LEU A 313 16.10 -6.36 -4.09
N LEU A 314 15.33 -5.83 -5.03
CA LEU A 314 14.65 -4.54 -4.85
C LEU A 314 13.72 -4.55 -3.64
N GLY A 315 13.24 -5.71 -3.19
CA GLY A 315 12.53 -5.82 -1.92
C GLY A 315 13.35 -5.29 -0.74
N LEU A 316 14.63 -5.69 -0.65
CA LEU A 316 15.56 -5.20 0.37
C LEU A 316 15.78 -3.68 0.24
N ALA A 317 16.02 -3.18 -0.98
CA ALA A 317 16.22 -1.76 -1.23
C ALA A 317 14.98 -0.92 -0.88
N ASN A 318 13.78 -1.45 -1.15
CA ASN A 318 12.52 -0.76 -0.93
C ASN A 318 12.06 -0.71 0.53
N ALA A 319 12.55 -1.61 1.39
CA ALA A 319 12.04 -1.79 2.74
C ALA A 319 12.05 -0.50 3.58
N LEU A 320 13.14 0.27 3.54
CA LEU A 320 13.30 1.45 4.37
C LEU A 320 12.85 2.76 3.71
N VAL A 321 12.38 2.71 2.47
CA VAL A 321 12.01 3.92 1.72
C VAL A 321 10.76 4.58 2.31
N TRP A 322 9.66 3.84 2.45
CA TRP A 322 8.45 4.34 3.13
C TRP A 322 8.72 4.82 4.56
N PRO A 323 9.36 4.00 5.42
CA PRO A 323 9.65 4.39 6.79
C PRO A 323 10.48 5.67 6.91
N ALA A 324 11.37 5.94 5.96
CA ALA A 324 12.24 7.10 6.02
C ALA A 324 11.65 8.35 5.34
N ILE A 325 10.91 8.20 4.22
CA ILE A 325 10.27 9.34 3.56
C ILE A 325 9.22 9.97 4.47
N TRP A 326 8.40 9.15 5.12
CA TRP A 326 7.25 9.60 5.89
C TRP A 326 7.62 10.65 6.95
N PRO A 327 8.49 10.36 7.92
CA PRO A 327 8.86 11.33 8.95
C PRO A 327 9.56 12.58 8.38
N LEU A 328 10.35 12.44 7.32
CA LEU A 328 11.02 13.56 6.68
C LEU A 328 10.02 14.51 5.98
N ALA A 329 8.95 13.96 5.42
CA ALA A 329 7.96 14.73 4.68
C ALA A 329 6.95 15.44 5.60
N ILE A 330 6.66 14.91 6.80
CA ILE A 330 5.70 15.52 7.73
C ILE A 330 6.34 16.35 8.85
N HIS A 331 7.66 16.38 8.94
CA HIS A 331 8.38 17.11 10.00
C HIS A 331 8.06 18.60 9.96
N GLY A 332 7.74 19.20 11.11
CA GLY A 332 7.52 20.64 11.23
C GLY A 332 6.26 21.19 10.56
N LEU A 333 5.29 20.33 10.14
CA LEU A 333 4.03 20.77 9.53
C LEU A 333 3.04 21.36 10.53
N GLY A 334 3.21 21.13 11.84
CA GLY A 334 2.31 21.62 12.87
C GLY A 334 0.84 21.29 12.57
N ARG A 335 -0.02 22.31 12.55
CA ARG A 335 -1.46 22.16 12.22
C ARG A 335 -1.76 21.50 10.87
N PHE A 336 -0.81 21.47 9.96
CA PHE A 336 -0.96 20.86 8.63
C PHE A 336 -0.60 19.38 8.60
N THR A 337 -0.14 18.77 9.70
CA THR A 337 0.30 17.36 9.74
C THR A 337 -0.78 16.40 9.23
N LYS A 338 -2.04 16.54 9.66
CA LYS A 338 -3.15 15.69 9.21
C LYS A 338 -3.44 15.86 7.71
N THR A 339 -3.38 17.09 7.20
CA THR A 339 -3.59 17.39 5.78
C THR A 339 -2.40 16.93 4.93
N GLY A 340 -1.16 17.13 5.42
CA GLY A 340 0.06 16.63 4.76
C GLY A 340 0.09 15.11 4.71
N SER A 341 -0.35 14.45 5.77
CA SER A 341 -0.48 12.99 5.80
C SER A 341 -1.50 12.49 4.77
N ALA A 342 -2.63 13.17 4.62
CA ALA A 342 -3.60 12.85 3.57
C ALA A 342 -3.02 13.00 2.16
N LEU A 343 -2.23 14.07 1.92
CA LEU A 343 -1.52 14.25 0.66
C LEU A 343 -0.56 13.09 0.37
N LEU A 344 0.22 12.66 1.36
CA LEU A 344 1.13 11.53 1.22
C LEU A 344 0.39 10.22 0.90
N ILE A 345 -0.80 10.01 1.47
CA ILE A 345 -1.62 8.82 1.19
C ILE A 345 -2.09 8.80 -0.28
N ILE A 346 -2.37 9.93 -0.90
CA ILE A 346 -2.67 10.00 -2.35
C ILE A 346 -1.49 9.44 -3.17
N GLY A 347 -0.26 9.59 -2.69
CA GLY A 347 0.94 9.03 -3.31
C GLY A 347 0.89 7.51 -3.54
N ILE A 348 0.03 6.78 -2.80
CA ILE A 348 -0.23 5.35 -3.04
C ILE A 348 -0.71 5.08 -4.48
N GLY A 349 -1.34 6.07 -5.14
CA GLY A 349 -1.74 6.00 -6.54
C GLY A 349 -0.59 5.69 -7.52
N GLY A 350 0.66 5.96 -7.14
CA GLY A 350 1.83 5.58 -7.93
C GLY A 350 1.91 4.07 -8.24
N GLY A 351 1.40 3.25 -7.30
CA GLY A 351 1.31 1.80 -7.46
C GLY A 351 0.29 1.31 -8.52
N ALA A 352 -0.58 2.18 -9.01
CA ALA A 352 -1.43 1.87 -10.16
C ALA A 352 -0.84 2.40 -11.48
N ILE A 353 -0.23 3.59 -11.43
CA ILE A 353 0.20 4.31 -12.63
C ILE A 353 1.52 3.74 -13.19
N LEU A 354 2.54 3.56 -12.37
CA LEU A 354 3.86 3.11 -12.85
C LEU A 354 3.84 1.68 -13.40
N PRO A 355 3.17 0.68 -12.78
CA PRO A 355 3.04 -0.65 -13.38
C PRO A 355 2.33 -0.65 -14.73
N LYS A 356 1.29 0.20 -14.89
CA LYS A 356 0.60 0.36 -16.17
C LYS A 356 1.54 0.95 -17.23
N LEU A 357 2.32 1.95 -16.85
CA LEU A 357 3.30 2.56 -17.74
C LEU A 357 4.39 1.54 -18.14
N TRP A 358 4.88 0.74 -17.19
CA TRP A 358 5.82 -0.36 -17.48
C TRP A 358 5.24 -1.36 -18.47
N ALA A 359 3.98 -1.78 -18.27
CA ALA A 359 3.34 -2.74 -19.18
C ALA A 359 3.22 -2.16 -20.61
N THR A 360 2.77 -0.90 -20.73
CA THR A 360 2.65 -0.23 -22.04
C THR A 360 4.01 -0.03 -22.73
N LEU A 361 5.06 0.24 -21.97
CA LEU A 361 6.44 0.33 -22.51
C LEU A 361 6.96 -1.06 -22.89
N GLY A 362 6.71 -2.08 -22.04
CA GLY A 362 7.16 -3.44 -22.27
C GLY A 362 6.64 -4.04 -23.57
N GLU A 363 5.40 -3.72 -23.97
CA GLU A 363 4.84 -4.11 -25.27
C GLU A 363 5.58 -3.47 -26.47
N LYS A 364 6.24 -2.32 -26.27
CA LYS A 364 6.89 -1.56 -27.34
C LYS A 364 8.39 -1.81 -27.43
N ILE A 365 9.07 -1.88 -26.29
CA ILE A 365 10.54 -1.92 -26.23
C ILE A 365 11.10 -3.19 -25.57
N GLY A 366 10.23 -4.09 -25.07
CA GLY A 366 10.60 -5.24 -24.26
C GLY A 366 10.33 -5.04 -22.76
N PHE A 367 9.87 -6.10 -22.10
CA PHE A 367 9.49 -6.03 -20.68
C PHE A 367 10.69 -5.85 -19.75
N GLN A 368 11.86 -6.31 -20.15
CA GLN A 368 13.10 -6.13 -19.39
C GLN A 368 13.60 -4.69 -19.51
N GLU A 369 13.65 -4.15 -20.71
CA GLU A 369 14.02 -2.77 -21.00
C GLU A 369 13.07 -1.76 -20.35
N ALA A 370 11.79 -2.13 -20.22
CA ALA A 370 10.80 -1.27 -19.56
C ALA A 370 11.13 -0.98 -18.09
N PHE A 371 11.99 -1.77 -17.43
CA PHE A 371 12.47 -1.46 -16.08
C PHE A 371 13.34 -0.19 -15.99
N TRP A 372 13.80 0.36 -17.11
CA TRP A 372 14.47 1.67 -17.11
C TRP A 372 13.63 2.77 -16.46
N ILE A 373 12.31 2.63 -16.45
CA ILE A 373 11.40 3.58 -15.76
C ILE A 373 11.68 3.68 -14.27
N MET A 374 12.23 2.64 -13.62
CA MET A 374 12.52 2.63 -12.19
C MET A 374 13.75 3.48 -11.84
N VAL A 375 14.70 3.61 -12.75
CA VAL A 375 15.95 4.37 -12.51
C VAL A 375 15.66 5.83 -12.16
N PRO A 376 14.93 6.62 -12.99
CA PRO A 376 14.58 8.00 -12.61
C PRO A 376 13.75 8.07 -11.31
N CYS A 377 12.94 7.06 -11.01
CA CYS A 377 12.21 7.02 -9.75
C CYS A 377 13.17 6.93 -8.55
N TYR A 378 14.12 6.02 -8.56
CA TYR A 378 15.12 5.91 -7.50
C TYR A 378 16.07 7.12 -7.44
N LEU A 379 16.43 7.71 -8.57
CA LEU A 379 17.21 8.95 -8.59
C LEU A 379 16.46 10.12 -7.95
N PHE A 380 15.14 10.23 -8.15
CA PHE A 380 14.34 11.23 -7.47
C PHE A 380 14.25 10.96 -5.96
N ILE A 381 14.10 9.71 -5.55
CA ILE A 381 14.12 9.31 -4.13
C ILE A 381 15.48 9.67 -3.50
N LEU A 382 16.58 9.44 -4.22
CA LEU A 382 17.92 9.83 -3.80
C LEU A 382 18.06 11.36 -3.67
N TYR A 383 17.53 12.11 -4.62
CA TYR A 383 17.47 13.58 -4.56
C TYR A 383 16.70 14.04 -3.32
N PHE A 384 15.53 13.46 -3.05
CA PHE A 384 14.74 13.78 -1.86
C PHE A 384 15.52 13.46 -0.58
N ALA A 385 16.18 12.31 -0.52
CA ALA A 385 17.01 11.90 0.61
C ALA A 385 18.22 12.81 0.83
N ALA A 386 18.81 13.36 -0.22
CA ALA A 386 20.01 14.19 -0.12
C ALA A 386 19.70 15.66 0.16
N TYR A 387 18.72 16.22 -0.53
CA TYR A 387 18.44 17.64 -0.58
C TYR A 387 16.96 17.99 -0.39
N GLY A 388 16.04 17.25 -1.02
CA GLY A 388 14.64 17.60 -1.13
C GLY A 388 13.94 17.78 0.21
N HIS A 389 14.25 16.97 1.20
CA HIS A 389 13.66 17.06 2.55
C HIS A 389 14.07 18.31 3.33
N LYS A 390 15.08 19.06 2.86
CA LYS A 390 15.57 20.30 3.48
C LYS A 390 15.05 21.57 2.79
N VAL A 391 14.44 21.43 1.64
CA VAL A 391 13.98 22.57 0.84
C VAL A 391 12.86 23.30 1.57
N GLY A 392 13.06 24.58 1.88
CA GLY A 392 12.10 25.39 2.61
C GLY A 392 12.08 25.24 4.13
N VAL A 393 12.96 24.39 4.69
CA VAL A 393 13.16 24.30 6.14
C VAL A 393 14.07 25.44 6.59
N LYS A 394 13.61 26.28 7.53
CA LYS A 394 14.46 27.33 8.12
C LYS A 394 15.60 26.66 8.89
N LYS A 395 16.83 27.22 8.77
CA LYS A 395 18.06 26.68 9.43
C LYS A 395 18.00 26.62 10.96
N GLU A 396 17.04 27.26 11.60
CA GLU A 396 16.89 27.30 13.06
C GLU A 396 16.39 25.98 13.69
N ASN A 397 15.89 25.04 12.90
CA ASN A 397 15.34 23.76 13.40
C ASN A 397 16.21 22.54 13.04
N VAL A 398 17.48 22.75 12.73
CA VAL A 398 18.44 21.66 12.43
C VAL A 398 19.54 21.68 13.49
N GLN A 399 19.17 21.33 14.71
CA GLN A 399 20.12 20.87 15.75
C GLN A 399 19.76 19.44 16.16
#